data_1ed09f31cbc281d98dc271cf1127770d
#
_entry.id   1ed09f31cbc281d98dc271cf1127770d
#
_cell.length_a   1.000
_cell.length_b   1.000
_cell.length_c   1.000
_cell.angle_alpha   90.00
_cell.angle_beta   90.00
_cell.angle_gamma   90.00
#
_symmetry.space_group_name_H-M   'P 1'
#
loop_
_entity.id
_entity.type
_entity.pdbx_description
1 polymer ?
#
loop_
_entity_poly.entity_id
_entity_poly.type
_entity_poly.pdbx_seq_one_letter_code
_entity_poly.pdbx_strand_id
1 'polypeptide(L)'
;MVVTPGSGVSFQRRPGTGQISLDTTTAAITAPYWVKLERSISGSFTASHSANGTTWTMQGTESVPMGSNIYIGLAVTAHDAAAICQAVFSSVTTTGNVSGQWAHQDIGIASNDAEPLYVAMSNPDGIGTGTPAVVVHDDPAAAQIDTWTEWIIPLQTFADQGVNLANIDKITISIGTRSNMTTPGGSGKMYFDDIRLYRPRPE
;
A
#
# COMPACT_ATOMS: atom_id res chain seq x y z
N MET A 1 -20.02 1.79 -1.28
CA MET A 1 -20.59 1.58 0.07
C MET A 1 -19.47 1.59 1.09
N VAL A 2 -19.61 2.31 2.16
CA VAL A 2 -18.61 2.44 3.24
C VAL A 2 -19.27 2.12 4.57
N VAL A 3 -18.56 1.40 5.45
CA VAL A 3 -18.89 1.24 6.86
C VAL A 3 -17.86 2.02 7.65
N THR A 4 -18.30 2.96 8.45
CA THR A 4 -17.41 3.84 9.22
C THR A 4 -17.53 3.55 10.72
N PRO A 5 -16.47 3.74 11.52
CA PRO A 5 -16.53 3.49 12.97
C PRO A 5 -17.51 4.42 13.72
N GLY A 6 -17.70 5.64 13.25
CA GLY A 6 -18.47 6.65 13.97
C GLY A 6 -19.68 7.24 13.26
N SER A 7 -19.76 7.10 11.92
CA SER A 7 -20.81 7.75 11.12
C SER A 7 -21.81 6.78 10.49
N GLY A 8 -21.65 5.48 10.72
CA GLY A 8 -22.58 4.48 10.19
C GLY A 8 -22.21 3.96 8.81
N VAL A 9 -23.23 3.55 8.05
CA VAL A 9 -23.10 3.07 6.67
C VAL A 9 -23.45 4.18 5.69
N SER A 10 -22.60 4.41 4.71
CA SER A 10 -22.77 5.46 3.72
C SER A 10 -22.68 4.94 2.28
N PHE A 11 -23.60 5.38 1.44
CA PHE A 11 -23.52 5.26 -0.01
C PHE A 11 -22.90 6.53 -0.57
N GLN A 12 -21.62 6.50 -0.82
CA GLN A 12 -20.86 7.60 -1.44
C GLN A 12 -20.79 7.38 -2.94
N ARG A 13 -21.03 8.44 -3.70
CA ARG A 13 -21.07 8.39 -5.15
C ARG A 13 -20.70 9.73 -5.77
N ARG A 14 -20.24 9.67 -7.02
CA ARG A 14 -20.00 10.85 -7.85
C ARG A 14 -20.78 10.69 -9.14
N PRO A 15 -21.86 11.46 -9.36
CA PRO A 15 -22.76 11.29 -10.51
C PRO A 15 -22.11 11.58 -11.86
N GLY A 16 -21.04 12.37 -11.91
CA GLY A 16 -20.32 12.68 -13.13
C GLY A 16 -18.88 13.10 -12.89
N THR A 17 -18.06 13.04 -13.94
CA THR A 17 -16.66 13.46 -13.89
C THR A 17 -16.54 14.92 -13.46
N GLY A 18 -15.67 15.20 -12.51
CA GLY A 18 -15.43 16.55 -11.97
C GLY A 18 -16.52 17.10 -11.06
N GLN A 19 -17.63 16.40 -10.86
CA GLN A 19 -18.67 16.81 -9.93
C GLN A 19 -18.31 16.52 -8.48
N ILE A 20 -18.99 17.17 -7.55
CA ILE A 20 -18.84 16.88 -6.11
C ILE A 20 -19.32 15.47 -5.78
N SER A 21 -18.74 14.90 -4.75
CA SER A 21 -19.22 13.64 -4.19
C SER A 21 -20.48 13.87 -3.38
N LEU A 22 -21.44 12.97 -3.56
CA LEU A 22 -22.69 12.92 -2.79
C LEU A 22 -22.66 11.71 -1.87
N ASP A 23 -23.36 11.78 -0.76
CA ASP A 23 -23.54 10.66 0.14
C ASP A 23 -25.00 10.52 0.61
N THR A 24 -25.33 9.32 1.02
CA THR A 24 -26.56 9.00 1.77
C THR A 24 -26.15 8.09 2.91
N THR A 25 -26.33 8.55 4.13
CA THR A 25 -25.79 7.88 5.33
C THR A 25 -26.92 7.43 6.27
N THR A 26 -26.84 6.19 6.76
CA THR A 26 -27.61 5.69 7.90
C THR A 26 -26.71 5.63 9.11
N ALA A 27 -26.97 6.47 10.08
CA ALA A 27 -26.19 6.58 11.31
C ALA A 27 -26.41 5.38 12.26
N ALA A 28 -25.59 5.31 13.30
CA ALA A 28 -25.68 4.31 14.38
C ALA A 28 -25.52 2.85 13.95
N ILE A 29 -24.86 2.62 12.81
CA ILE A 29 -24.44 1.29 12.36
C ILE A 29 -22.93 1.19 12.49
N THR A 30 -22.43 0.12 13.10
CA THR A 30 -21.00 -0.14 13.28
C THR A 30 -20.62 -1.49 12.69
N ALA A 31 -19.36 -1.65 12.31
CA ALA A 31 -18.81 -2.95 11.89
C ALA A 31 -18.81 -3.96 13.06
N PRO A 32 -18.98 -5.27 12.80
CA PRO A 32 -19.10 -5.89 11.47
C PRO A 32 -20.51 -5.71 10.89
N TYR A 33 -20.59 -5.38 9.61
CA TYR A 33 -21.86 -5.15 8.93
C TYR A 33 -21.78 -5.50 7.44
N TRP A 34 -22.87 -5.94 6.85
CA TRP A 34 -22.94 -6.32 5.45
C TRP A 34 -23.28 -5.13 4.57
N VAL A 35 -22.56 -4.98 3.47
CA VAL A 35 -22.85 -3.98 2.44
C VAL A 35 -22.90 -4.63 1.06
N LYS A 36 -23.77 -4.11 0.21
CA LYS A 36 -23.96 -4.62 -1.15
C LYS A 36 -24.10 -3.43 -2.11
N LEU A 37 -23.46 -3.56 -3.28
CA LEU A 37 -23.61 -2.62 -4.38
C LEU A 37 -23.95 -3.41 -5.63
N GLU A 38 -25.06 -3.09 -6.27
CA GLU A 38 -25.57 -3.76 -7.47
C GLU A 38 -25.64 -2.78 -8.62
N ARG A 39 -25.18 -3.17 -9.80
CA ARG A 39 -25.35 -2.39 -11.04
C ARG A 39 -26.37 -3.06 -11.93
N SER A 40 -27.39 -2.31 -12.32
CA SER A 40 -28.37 -2.77 -13.31
C SER A 40 -27.80 -2.70 -14.74
N ILE A 41 -28.44 -3.39 -15.66
CA ILE A 41 -28.11 -3.31 -17.09
C ILE A 41 -28.29 -1.91 -17.68
N SER A 42 -29.14 -1.09 -17.06
CA SER A 42 -29.35 0.34 -17.44
C SER A 42 -28.27 1.26 -16.87
N GLY A 43 -27.30 0.75 -16.08
CA GLY A 43 -26.23 1.56 -15.50
C GLY A 43 -26.58 2.21 -14.15
N SER A 44 -27.73 1.92 -13.56
CA SER A 44 -28.10 2.40 -12.25
C SER A 44 -27.44 1.53 -11.16
N PHE A 45 -26.90 2.17 -10.14
CA PHE A 45 -26.29 1.52 -8.98
C PHE A 45 -27.25 1.59 -7.79
N THR A 46 -27.55 0.43 -7.22
CA THR A 46 -28.35 0.31 -5.98
C THR A 46 -27.44 -0.13 -4.84
N ALA A 47 -27.43 0.64 -3.77
CA ALA A 47 -26.69 0.38 -2.55
C ALA A 47 -27.62 -0.17 -1.48
N SER A 48 -27.20 -1.21 -0.79
CA SER A 48 -27.95 -1.81 0.31
C SER A 48 -27.03 -2.22 1.45
N HIS A 49 -27.59 -2.35 2.62
CA HIS A 49 -26.90 -2.80 3.83
C HIS A 49 -27.74 -3.82 4.61
N SER A 50 -27.08 -4.61 5.47
CA SER A 50 -27.75 -5.66 6.25
C SER A 50 -26.98 -5.97 7.53
N ALA A 51 -27.69 -6.29 8.59
CA ALA A 51 -27.12 -6.78 9.85
C ALA A 51 -26.77 -8.29 9.80
N ASN A 52 -27.41 -9.06 8.93
CA ASN A 52 -27.34 -10.53 8.93
C ASN A 52 -26.98 -11.13 7.55
N GLY A 53 -26.77 -10.30 6.53
CA GLY A 53 -26.47 -10.75 5.17
C GLY A 53 -27.64 -11.35 4.38
N THR A 54 -28.83 -11.41 4.97
CA THR A 54 -30.03 -12.00 4.35
C THR A 54 -31.16 -11.00 4.16
N THR A 55 -31.43 -10.18 5.14
CA THR A 55 -32.44 -9.12 5.07
C THR A 55 -31.78 -7.80 4.74
N TRP A 56 -32.08 -7.25 3.57
CA TRP A 56 -31.41 -6.10 3.02
C TRP A 56 -32.28 -4.85 3.08
N THR A 57 -31.69 -3.75 3.54
CA THR A 57 -32.28 -2.41 3.52
C THR A 57 -31.60 -1.60 2.42
N MET A 58 -32.40 -1.03 1.51
CA MET A 58 -31.88 -0.17 0.46
C MET A 58 -31.43 1.16 1.06
N GLN A 59 -30.18 1.55 0.78
CA GLN A 59 -29.60 2.82 1.19
C GLN A 59 -29.85 3.93 0.18
N GLY A 60 -29.89 3.58 -1.10
CA GLY A 60 -30.14 4.51 -2.17
C GLY A 60 -29.82 3.92 -3.55
N THR A 61 -30.23 4.67 -4.56
CA THR A 61 -29.99 4.34 -5.97
C THR A 61 -29.47 5.57 -6.69
N GLU A 62 -28.51 5.40 -7.60
CA GLU A 62 -27.94 6.49 -8.40
C GLU A 62 -27.59 5.99 -9.80
N SER A 63 -27.86 6.82 -10.81
CA SER A 63 -27.41 6.57 -12.17
C SER A 63 -26.06 7.25 -12.37
N VAL A 64 -25.02 6.42 -12.53
CA VAL A 64 -23.66 6.93 -12.75
C VAL A 64 -23.22 6.52 -14.16
N PRO A 65 -22.97 7.45 -15.05
CA PRO A 65 -22.56 7.15 -16.43
C PRO A 65 -21.14 6.55 -16.42
N MET A 66 -21.08 5.25 -16.60
CA MET A 66 -19.84 4.49 -16.71
C MET A 66 -19.88 3.60 -17.95
N GLY A 67 -18.72 3.28 -18.50
CA GLY A 67 -18.59 2.32 -19.59
C GLY A 67 -19.13 0.93 -19.23
N SER A 68 -19.21 0.05 -20.24
CA SER A 68 -19.62 -1.34 -20.04
C SER A 68 -18.66 -2.09 -19.11
N ASN A 69 -17.36 -1.84 -19.23
CA ASN A 69 -16.32 -2.40 -18.39
C ASN A 69 -15.98 -1.44 -17.25
N ILE A 70 -16.03 -1.93 -16.03
CA ILE A 70 -15.69 -1.18 -14.82
C ILE A 70 -14.79 -2.03 -13.94
N TYR A 71 -13.98 -1.36 -13.13
CA TYR A 71 -13.25 -2.02 -12.06
C TYR A 71 -14.10 -2.03 -10.79
N ILE A 72 -13.99 -3.10 -10.03
CA ILE A 72 -14.58 -3.25 -8.70
C ILE A 72 -13.48 -3.56 -7.69
N GLY A 73 -13.64 -3.12 -6.46
CA GLY A 73 -12.62 -3.36 -5.45
C GLY A 73 -13.11 -3.11 -4.03
N LEU A 74 -12.26 -3.47 -3.08
CA LEU A 74 -12.41 -3.19 -1.67
C LEU A 74 -11.42 -2.08 -1.32
N ALA A 75 -11.90 -1.03 -0.69
CA ALA A 75 -11.07 0.13 -0.35
C ALA A 75 -11.04 0.35 1.17
N VAL A 76 -9.86 0.70 1.67
CA VAL A 76 -9.63 1.04 3.08
C VAL A 76 -8.96 2.40 3.15
N THR A 77 -9.40 3.23 4.07
CA THR A 77 -8.74 4.50 4.37
C THR A 77 -8.83 4.80 5.86
N ALA A 78 -7.76 5.33 6.44
CA ALA A 78 -7.75 5.85 7.80
C ALA A 78 -8.48 7.19 7.93
N HIS A 79 -8.73 7.88 6.80
CA HIS A 79 -9.22 9.26 6.78
C HIS A 79 -8.32 10.27 7.52
N ASP A 80 -7.12 9.81 7.86
CA ASP A 80 -6.06 10.57 8.53
C ASP A 80 -4.72 10.11 7.95
N ALA A 81 -3.96 11.03 7.35
CA ALA A 81 -2.68 10.74 6.72
C ALA A 81 -1.60 10.27 7.72
N ALA A 82 -1.77 10.56 9.00
CA ALA A 82 -0.83 10.14 10.06
C ALA A 82 -1.22 8.80 10.72
N ALA A 83 -2.35 8.20 10.33
CA ALA A 83 -2.85 6.98 10.96
C ALA A 83 -2.89 5.79 10.00
N ILE A 84 -2.64 4.60 10.54
CA ILE A 84 -2.83 3.34 9.82
C ILE A 84 -4.23 2.82 10.11
N CYS A 85 -4.95 2.40 9.06
CA CYS A 85 -6.23 1.74 9.18
C CYS A 85 -6.13 0.28 8.73
N GLN A 86 -6.69 -0.62 9.52
CA GLN A 86 -6.86 -2.02 9.15
C GLN A 86 -8.35 -2.34 9.05
N ALA A 87 -8.76 -2.96 7.95
CA ALA A 87 -10.10 -3.50 7.80
C ALA A 87 -10.03 -4.99 7.41
N VAL A 88 -10.95 -5.77 7.95
CA VAL A 88 -11.11 -7.18 7.62
C VAL A 88 -12.39 -7.32 6.80
N PHE A 89 -12.24 -7.84 5.59
CA PHE A 89 -13.37 -8.18 4.72
C PHE A 89 -13.56 -9.70 4.72
N SER A 90 -14.77 -10.14 4.95
CA SER A 90 -15.13 -11.56 4.91
C SER A 90 -16.34 -11.76 4.03
N SER A 91 -16.55 -12.99 3.56
CA SER A 91 -17.70 -13.37 2.73
C SER A 91 -17.87 -12.48 1.49
N VAL A 92 -16.76 -12.05 0.89
CA VAL A 92 -16.77 -11.23 -0.32
C VAL A 92 -17.24 -12.09 -1.49
N THR A 93 -18.31 -11.68 -2.12
CA THR A 93 -18.88 -12.36 -3.29
C THR A 93 -19.13 -11.36 -4.41
N THR A 94 -18.97 -11.82 -5.63
CA THR A 94 -19.29 -11.07 -6.84
C THR A 94 -20.22 -11.88 -7.72
N THR A 95 -21.12 -11.23 -8.45
CA THR A 95 -22.03 -11.85 -9.39
C THR A 95 -21.93 -11.15 -10.76
N GLY A 96 -22.38 -11.83 -11.82
CA GLY A 96 -22.28 -11.33 -13.19
C GLY A 96 -20.94 -11.69 -13.84
N ASN A 97 -20.60 -10.98 -14.90
CA ASN A 97 -19.41 -11.22 -15.71
C ASN A 97 -18.17 -10.57 -15.09
N VAL A 98 -17.73 -11.07 -13.94
CA VAL A 98 -16.52 -10.59 -13.26
C VAL A 98 -15.36 -11.49 -13.68
N SER A 99 -14.29 -10.89 -14.19
CA SER A 99 -13.08 -11.57 -14.63
C SER A 99 -11.83 -10.86 -14.10
N GLY A 100 -10.69 -11.54 -14.15
CA GLY A 100 -9.40 -11.01 -13.67
C GLY A 100 -9.05 -11.48 -12.26
N GLN A 101 -7.84 -11.16 -11.87
CA GLN A 101 -7.32 -11.45 -10.54
C GLN A 101 -7.47 -10.22 -9.64
N TRP A 102 -7.57 -10.44 -8.35
CA TRP A 102 -7.44 -9.37 -7.37
C TRP A 102 -6.04 -8.79 -7.45
N ALA A 103 -5.96 -7.47 -7.58
CA ALA A 103 -4.72 -6.73 -7.57
C ALA A 103 -4.79 -5.65 -6.49
N HIS A 104 -3.65 -5.32 -5.93
CA HIS A 104 -3.50 -4.20 -5.03
C HIS A 104 -3.32 -2.91 -5.84
N GLN A 105 -3.97 -1.84 -5.43
CA GLN A 105 -3.85 -0.52 -6.02
C GLN A 105 -4.04 0.54 -4.96
N ASP A 106 -3.08 1.43 -4.82
CA ASP A 106 -3.26 2.62 -4.01
C ASP A 106 -4.18 3.62 -4.71
N ILE A 107 -5.10 4.21 -3.93
CA ILE A 107 -6.10 5.16 -4.44
C ILE A 107 -5.79 6.55 -3.87
N GLY A 108 -5.60 7.51 -4.75
CA GLY A 108 -5.33 8.88 -4.37
C GLY A 108 -4.02 9.41 -4.92
N ILE A 109 -3.32 10.20 -4.14
CA ILE A 109 -1.98 10.66 -4.46
C ILE A 109 -1.10 9.43 -4.60
N ALA A 110 -0.30 9.36 -5.66
CA ALA A 110 0.64 8.27 -5.87
C ALA A 110 1.33 7.97 -4.52
N SER A 111 1.14 6.78 -4.06
CA SER A 111 1.75 6.31 -2.83
C SER A 111 3.23 6.45 -2.97
N ASN A 112 3.95 6.95 -2.19
CA ASN A 112 5.41 7.00 -2.13
C ASN A 112 6.08 7.48 -3.43
N ASP A 113 6.70 8.60 -3.38
CA ASP A 113 7.75 8.94 -4.35
C ASP A 113 8.82 7.83 -4.33
N ALA A 114 9.41 7.55 -5.48
CA ALA A 114 10.52 6.61 -5.55
C ALA A 114 11.69 7.15 -4.74
N GLU A 115 11.97 6.50 -3.62
CA GLU A 115 13.08 6.84 -2.75
C GLU A 115 14.16 5.76 -2.83
N PRO A 116 15.44 6.13 -2.83
CA PRO A 116 16.52 5.17 -2.92
C PRO A 116 16.47 4.13 -1.80
N LEU A 117 16.55 2.87 -2.17
CA LEU A 117 16.84 1.78 -1.24
C LEU A 117 18.36 1.69 -1.08
N TYR A 118 18.89 1.62 0.13
CA TYR A 118 20.32 1.50 0.34
C TYR A 118 20.69 0.58 1.50
N VAL A 119 21.90 0.05 1.43
CA VAL A 119 22.57 -0.63 2.54
C VAL A 119 23.76 0.22 2.99
N ALA A 120 23.88 0.42 4.29
CA ALA A 120 25.04 1.08 4.88
C ALA A 120 25.75 0.14 5.85
N MET A 121 27.09 0.17 5.83
CA MET A 121 27.93 -0.56 6.79
C MET A 121 28.86 0.41 7.51
N SER A 122 29.08 0.17 8.80
CA SER A 122 30.01 0.94 9.61
C SER A 122 30.89 0.05 10.48
N ASN A 123 32.04 0.59 10.82
CA ASN A 123 32.93 0.04 11.84
C ASN A 123 32.66 0.71 13.19
N PRO A 124 33.09 0.11 14.32
CA PRO A 124 33.15 0.78 15.59
C PRO A 124 34.00 2.06 15.56
N ASP A 125 33.74 2.95 16.50
CA ASP A 125 34.52 4.18 16.64
C ASP A 125 36.03 3.91 16.68
N GLY A 126 36.78 4.71 15.92
CA GLY A 126 38.23 4.59 15.80
C GLY A 126 38.74 3.50 14.84
N ILE A 127 37.86 2.84 14.13
CA ILE A 127 38.18 1.84 13.08
C ILE A 127 37.62 2.29 11.74
N GLY A 128 38.40 2.17 10.68
CA GLY A 128 38.00 2.64 9.34
C GLY A 128 37.93 4.16 9.25
N THR A 129 37.12 4.67 8.35
CA THR A 129 36.96 6.12 8.11
C THR A 129 36.07 6.82 9.14
N GLY A 130 35.40 6.08 10.03
CA GLY A 130 34.39 6.60 10.94
C GLY A 130 33.07 7.00 10.26
N THR A 131 33.04 7.01 8.92
CA THR A 131 31.85 7.30 8.13
C THR A 131 31.31 5.98 7.57
N PRO A 132 30.03 5.67 7.73
CA PRO A 132 29.44 4.49 7.10
C PRO A 132 29.55 4.53 5.58
N ALA A 133 29.99 3.44 4.99
CA ALA A 133 29.88 3.23 3.56
C ALA A 133 28.43 2.95 3.15
N VAL A 134 28.03 3.46 2.01
CA VAL A 134 26.66 3.34 1.50
C VAL A 134 26.66 2.78 0.09
N VAL A 135 25.84 1.78 -0.14
CA VAL A 135 25.53 1.26 -1.47
C VAL A 135 24.05 1.43 -1.72
N VAL A 136 23.73 2.18 -2.74
CA VAL A 136 22.36 2.44 -3.19
C VAL A 136 21.99 1.38 -4.22
N HIS A 137 20.74 0.95 -4.21
CA HIS A 137 20.20 0.02 -5.21
C HIS A 137 20.24 0.66 -6.61
N ASP A 138 20.62 -0.12 -7.63
CA ASP A 138 20.73 0.38 -9.01
C ASP A 138 19.38 0.77 -9.62
N ASP A 139 18.31 0.10 -9.21
CA ASP A 139 16.95 0.50 -9.57
C ASP A 139 16.44 1.58 -8.60
N PRO A 140 16.20 2.81 -9.06
CA PRO A 140 15.68 3.88 -8.22
C PRO A 140 14.27 3.62 -7.69
N ALA A 141 13.51 2.71 -8.32
CA ALA A 141 12.18 2.30 -7.89
C ALA A 141 12.19 1.05 -7.00
N ALA A 142 13.35 0.56 -6.57
CA ALA A 142 13.47 -0.67 -5.78
C ALA A 142 12.60 -0.68 -4.52
N ALA A 143 12.37 0.49 -3.89
CA ALA A 143 11.50 0.61 -2.74
C ALA A 143 10.00 0.49 -3.05
N GLN A 144 9.61 0.43 -4.33
CA GLN A 144 8.22 0.34 -4.80
C GLN A 144 7.87 -1.04 -5.40
N ILE A 145 8.85 -1.96 -5.46
CA ILE A 145 8.67 -3.29 -6.04
C ILE A 145 7.78 -4.12 -5.11
N ASP A 146 6.74 -4.74 -5.65
CA ASP A 146 5.76 -5.58 -4.94
C ASP A 146 6.04 -7.09 -5.05
N THR A 147 7.17 -7.46 -5.65
CA THR A 147 7.62 -8.84 -5.82
C THR A 147 8.98 -9.07 -5.14
N TRP A 148 9.24 -10.29 -4.73
CA TRP A 148 10.55 -10.66 -4.21
C TRP A 148 11.62 -10.56 -5.28
N THR A 149 12.65 -9.76 -5.01
CA THR A 149 13.82 -9.58 -5.87
C THR A 149 15.08 -9.83 -5.06
N GLU A 150 16.08 -10.43 -5.70
CA GLU A 150 17.40 -10.62 -5.09
C GLU A 150 18.27 -9.39 -5.37
N TRP A 151 18.90 -8.88 -4.31
CA TRP A 151 19.90 -7.83 -4.43
C TRP A 151 21.26 -8.31 -3.95
N ILE A 152 22.21 -8.46 -4.86
CA ILE A 152 23.57 -8.90 -4.58
C ILE A 152 24.49 -7.69 -4.52
N ILE A 153 25.13 -7.48 -3.38
CA ILE A 153 26.05 -6.37 -3.16
C ILE A 153 27.44 -6.92 -2.94
N PRO A 154 28.43 -6.61 -3.82
CA PRO A 154 29.82 -6.96 -3.59
C PRO A 154 30.35 -6.27 -2.33
N LEU A 155 30.88 -7.03 -1.38
CA LEU A 155 31.44 -6.46 -0.14
C LEU A 155 32.60 -5.51 -0.42
N GLN A 156 33.33 -5.70 -1.52
CA GLN A 156 34.41 -4.83 -1.95
C GLN A 156 33.95 -3.37 -2.11
N THR A 157 32.70 -3.16 -2.54
CA THR A 157 32.11 -1.80 -2.67
C THR A 157 32.12 -1.04 -1.35
N PHE A 158 31.96 -1.70 -0.21
CA PHE A 158 32.07 -1.09 1.11
C PHE A 158 33.54 -0.89 1.54
N ALA A 159 34.42 -1.85 1.20
CA ALA A 159 35.84 -1.74 1.51
C ALA A 159 36.48 -0.58 0.75
N ASP A 160 36.10 -0.36 -0.51
CA ASP A 160 36.59 0.75 -1.34
C ASP A 160 36.19 2.13 -0.77
N GLN A 161 35.13 2.17 0.03
CA GLN A 161 34.69 3.35 0.78
C GLN A 161 35.35 3.46 2.17
N GLY A 162 36.29 2.58 2.50
CA GLY A 162 37.11 2.63 3.71
C GLY A 162 36.56 1.84 4.91
N VAL A 163 35.57 0.96 4.70
CA VAL A 163 35.09 0.05 5.74
C VAL A 163 36.03 -1.13 5.89
N ASN A 164 36.45 -1.40 7.12
CA ASN A 164 37.17 -2.61 7.47
C ASN A 164 36.18 -3.79 7.59
N LEU A 165 36.15 -4.64 6.58
CA LEU A 165 35.23 -5.80 6.53
C LEU A 165 35.48 -6.86 7.63
N ALA A 166 36.66 -6.85 8.25
CA ALA A 166 36.96 -7.79 9.35
C ALA A 166 36.37 -7.33 10.70
N ASN A 167 35.86 -6.11 10.77
CA ASN A 167 35.34 -5.55 12.01
C ASN A 167 34.12 -4.65 11.78
N ILE A 168 33.03 -5.25 11.31
CA ILE A 168 31.76 -4.56 11.09
C ILE A 168 31.00 -4.49 12.41
N ASP A 169 30.58 -3.30 12.79
CA ASP A 169 29.72 -3.04 13.96
C ASP A 169 28.23 -3.02 13.58
N LYS A 170 27.91 -2.39 12.44
CA LYS A 170 26.53 -2.19 12.09
C LYS A 170 26.29 -2.32 10.58
N ILE A 171 25.21 -3.02 10.26
CA ILE A 171 24.61 -3.07 8.92
C ILE A 171 23.22 -2.44 9.00
N THR A 172 22.93 -1.50 8.11
CA THR A 172 21.64 -0.81 8.06
C THR A 172 21.05 -0.96 6.67
N ILE A 173 19.80 -1.37 6.58
CA ILE A 173 18.99 -1.31 5.36
C ILE A 173 18.02 -0.16 5.55
N SER A 174 17.91 0.73 4.57
CA SER A 174 17.10 1.93 4.70
C SER A 174 16.59 2.45 3.36
N ILE A 175 15.58 3.30 3.42
CA ILE A 175 14.96 3.96 2.28
C ILE A 175 15.13 5.46 2.44
N GLY A 176 15.32 6.16 1.33
CA GLY A 176 15.51 7.60 1.30
C GLY A 176 16.98 8.02 1.22
N THR A 177 17.23 9.31 1.31
CA THR A 177 18.58 9.86 1.29
C THR A 177 19.08 10.05 2.72
N ARG A 178 20.20 9.41 3.02
CA ARG A 178 20.82 9.51 4.34
C ARG A 178 21.09 10.96 4.71
N SER A 179 20.68 11.36 5.91
CA SER A 179 20.80 12.72 6.46
C SER A 179 19.97 13.83 5.79
N ASN A 180 19.04 13.46 4.92
CA ASN A 180 18.14 14.42 4.27
C ASN A 180 16.66 13.97 4.36
N MET A 181 16.22 13.55 5.53
CA MET A 181 14.81 13.24 5.79
C MET A 181 14.06 14.51 6.15
N THR A 182 13.56 15.23 5.15
CA THR A 182 12.79 16.46 5.38
C THR A 182 11.30 16.19 5.61
N THR A 183 10.72 15.25 4.91
CA THR A 183 9.31 14.84 5.09
C THR A 183 9.14 13.41 4.59
N PRO A 184 8.55 12.48 5.35
CA PRO A 184 8.23 11.16 4.84
C PRO A 184 7.29 11.27 3.66
N GLY A 185 7.72 10.80 2.49
CA GLY A 185 6.97 10.85 1.23
C GLY A 185 5.92 9.75 1.07
N GLY A 186 5.72 8.91 2.08
CA GLY A 186 4.78 7.82 1.98
C GLY A 186 4.71 6.94 3.22
N SER A 187 3.87 5.93 3.15
CA SER A 187 3.70 4.91 4.19
C SER A 187 3.61 3.54 3.55
N GLY A 188 4.12 2.53 4.22
CA GLY A 188 4.06 1.16 3.71
C GLY A 188 4.85 0.19 4.56
N LYS A 189 4.93 -1.05 4.08
CA LYS A 189 5.78 -2.09 4.64
C LYS A 189 6.67 -2.64 3.56
N MET A 190 7.96 -2.72 3.84
CA MET A 190 8.92 -3.44 3.03
C MET A 190 9.39 -4.67 3.82
N TYR A 191 9.52 -5.79 3.15
CA TYR A 191 9.96 -7.03 3.74
C TYR A 191 11.36 -7.36 3.22
N PHE A 192 12.23 -7.77 4.13
CA PHE A 192 13.57 -8.26 3.84
C PHE A 192 13.68 -9.66 4.39
N ASP A 193 14.24 -10.56 3.62
CA ASP A 193 14.46 -11.95 4.00
C ASP A 193 15.77 -12.47 3.42
N ASP A 194 16.22 -13.62 3.91
CA ASP A 194 17.40 -14.33 3.41
C ASP A 194 18.69 -13.49 3.30
N ILE A 195 18.94 -12.59 4.28
CA ILE A 195 20.18 -11.80 4.32
C ILE A 195 21.36 -12.74 4.58
N ARG A 196 22.21 -12.93 3.57
CA ARG A 196 23.30 -13.90 3.60
C ARG A 196 24.61 -13.30 3.14
N LEU A 197 25.72 -13.83 3.68
CA LEU A 197 27.07 -13.60 3.17
C LEU A 197 27.50 -14.81 2.35
N TYR A 198 27.83 -14.59 1.10
CA TYR A 198 28.35 -15.62 0.21
C TYR A 198 29.85 -15.44 0.03
N ARG A 199 30.57 -16.54 -0.11
CA ARG A 199 31.87 -16.52 -0.75
C ARG A 199 31.67 -16.37 -2.25
N PRO A 200 32.55 -15.62 -2.97
CA PRO A 200 32.51 -15.61 -4.42
C PRO A 200 32.53 -17.06 -4.92
N ARG A 201 31.67 -17.38 -5.88
CA ARG A 201 31.73 -18.67 -6.55
C ARG A 201 33.01 -18.66 -7.38
N PRO A 202 33.92 -19.66 -7.26
CA PRO A 202 35.03 -19.76 -8.18
C PRO A 202 34.48 -19.88 -9.61
N GLU A 203 35.00 -19.10 -10.54
CA GLU A 203 34.70 -19.20 -11.96
C GLU A 203 35.16 -20.54 -12.53
#